data_e2ae2417485638331f985a04c3b0192c
#
_entry.id   e2ae2417485638331f985a04c3b0192c
#
_cell.length_a   1.000
_cell.length_b   1.000
_cell.length_c   1.000
_cell.angle_alpha   90.00
_cell.angle_beta   90.00
_cell.angle_gamma   90.00
#
_symmetry.space_group_name_H-M   'P 1'
#
loop_
_entity.id
_entity.type
_entity.pdbx_description
1 polymer ?
#
loop_
_entity_poly.entity_id
_entity_poly.type
_entity_poly.pdbx_seq_one_letter_code
_entity_poly.pdbx_strand_id
1 'polypeptide(L)'
;HVNLTDHPDWTELTGSKSDEHPAILRMDGNGMYDDLPEQEVIFRGRGNSTWNMKKKPYRFKMDKKTAVCGMKKAKSFALIANYIDCSLMRNTVALWLANYLEMPFANHCVPVKVYFNGICKGQYMLTEKTGIGSGSVDIDEEKGMLFEIDSNYDEDYKFAYDLYSHTTVQNGNNNQSTLPVMIADPDLTEIAPALGLTADEYFDTWKNDFSAMLTAVMTTPSTGSLKEYIDIESVVNFFIVNSLSSNHEMRHPKSFKLYKDSLDGVYKFGPVWDFDWAFTFDGREGAPANTPMVDNNGDCGGYTFIKALLSNEEIRTLYQQKWNAFVKDGYPE
;
A
#
# COMPACT_ATOMS: atom_id res chain seq x y z
N HIS A 1 -14.20 -5.55 -20.02
CA HIS A 1 -14.86 -4.50 -20.77
C HIS A 1 -15.51 -3.53 -19.80
N VAL A 2 -15.26 -2.24 -20.01
CA VAL A 2 -15.86 -1.13 -19.24
C VAL A 2 -16.48 -0.16 -20.25
N ASN A 3 -17.77 0.10 -20.11
CA ASN A 3 -18.48 1.03 -20.97
C ASN A 3 -19.14 2.10 -20.11
N LEU A 4 -18.73 3.35 -20.25
CA LEU A 4 -19.34 4.48 -19.56
C LEU A 4 -20.78 4.67 -20.09
N THR A 5 -21.71 4.94 -19.18
CA THR A 5 -23.11 5.20 -19.55
C THR A 5 -23.39 6.68 -19.73
N ASP A 6 -22.63 7.54 -19.07
CA ASP A 6 -22.73 9.01 -19.18
C ASP A 6 -21.91 9.58 -20.36
N HIS A 7 -20.82 8.91 -20.74
CA HIS A 7 -19.91 9.34 -21.82
C HIS A 7 -19.51 8.18 -22.74
N PRO A 8 -20.47 7.57 -23.49
CA PRO A 8 -20.19 6.39 -24.32
C PRO A 8 -19.26 6.65 -25.51
N ASP A 9 -19.07 7.91 -25.89
CA ASP A 9 -18.21 8.37 -26.98
C ASP A 9 -16.76 8.66 -26.54
N TRP A 10 -16.48 8.67 -25.24
CA TRP A 10 -15.12 8.92 -24.76
C TRP A 10 -14.19 7.78 -25.13
N THR A 11 -13.01 8.14 -25.60
CA THR A 11 -11.94 7.17 -25.89
C THR A 11 -11.02 6.93 -24.71
N GLU A 12 -11.03 7.82 -23.72
CA GLU A 12 -10.31 7.73 -22.47
C GLU A 12 -10.99 8.58 -21.40
N LEU A 13 -10.71 8.29 -20.12
CA LEU A 13 -11.13 9.15 -19.02
C LEU A 13 -10.35 10.45 -19.02
N THR A 14 -11.09 11.55 -18.95
CA THR A 14 -10.58 12.93 -18.89
C THR A 14 -11.03 13.56 -17.56
N GLY A 15 -10.50 14.75 -17.24
CA GLY A 15 -10.86 15.44 -16.00
C GLY A 15 -10.04 15.00 -14.79
N SER A 16 -10.63 15.11 -13.61
CA SER A 16 -10.00 14.71 -12.36
C SER A 16 -9.97 13.19 -12.20
N LYS A 17 -8.92 12.66 -11.55
CA LYS A 17 -8.87 11.23 -11.18
C LYS A 17 -10.00 10.81 -10.23
N SER A 18 -10.59 11.77 -9.52
CA SER A 18 -11.68 11.56 -8.56
C SER A 18 -13.08 11.65 -9.17
N ASP A 19 -13.21 12.12 -10.41
CA ASP A 19 -14.50 12.19 -11.07
C ASP A 19 -15.06 10.78 -11.24
N GLU A 20 -16.26 10.57 -10.72
CA GLU A 20 -16.94 9.27 -10.72
C GLU A 20 -17.91 9.19 -11.91
N HIS A 21 -17.83 8.08 -12.64
CA HIS A 21 -18.64 7.84 -13.83
C HIS A 21 -19.41 6.53 -13.67
N PRO A 22 -20.72 6.52 -13.92
CA PRO A 22 -21.47 5.28 -14.00
C PRO A 22 -21.04 4.49 -15.25
N ALA A 23 -20.82 3.20 -15.07
CA ALA A 23 -20.37 2.33 -16.15
C ALA A 23 -20.97 0.93 -16.05
N ILE A 24 -21.01 0.22 -17.17
CA ILE A 24 -21.27 -1.22 -17.22
C ILE A 24 -19.94 -1.96 -17.35
N LEU A 25 -19.66 -2.81 -16.38
CA LEU A 25 -18.50 -3.68 -16.36
C LEU A 25 -18.91 -5.13 -16.64
N ARG A 26 -18.15 -5.81 -17.52
CA ARG A 26 -18.18 -7.27 -17.65
C ARG A 26 -16.76 -7.80 -17.78
N MET A 27 -16.54 -9.03 -17.34
CA MET A 27 -15.25 -9.72 -17.51
C MET A 27 -15.48 -11.08 -18.13
N ASP A 28 -14.60 -11.44 -19.05
CA ASP A 28 -14.47 -12.78 -19.61
C ASP A 28 -13.27 -13.45 -18.92
N GLY A 29 -13.53 -14.53 -18.19
CA GLY A 29 -12.51 -15.27 -17.44
C GLY A 29 -11.58 -16.12 -18.32
N ASN A 30 -11.83 -16.17 -19.64
CA ASN A 30 -11.03 -16.89 -20.61
C ASN A 30 -10.81 -18.37 -20.24
N GLY A 31 -11.77 -18.98 -19.56
CA GLY A 31 -11.70 -20.36 -19.07
C GLY A 31 -10.75 -20.60 -17.89
N MET A 32 -10.08 -19.55 -17.40
CA MET A 32 -9.21 -19.61 -16.20
C MET A 32 -9.96 -19.21 -14.93
N TYR A 33 -10.91 -18.30 -15.06
CA TYR A 33 -11.76 -17.80 -13.98
C TYR A 33 -13.22 -17.82 -14.43
N ASP A 34 -14.12 -17.69 -13.46
CA ASP A 34 -15.52 -17.49 -13.75
C ASP A 34 -15.75 -16.13 -14.43
N ASP A 35 -16.64 -16.10 -15.41
CA ASP A 35 -17.05 -14.87 -16.05
C ASP A 35 -17.78 -13.98 -15.06
N LEU A 36 -17.54 -12.67 -15.12
CA LEU A 36 -18.34 -11.67 -14.45
C LEU A 36 -19.36 -11.13 -15.46
N PRO A 37 -20.67 -11.41 -15.27
CA PRO A 37 -21.72 -10.85 -16.13
C PRO A 37 -21.76 -9.33 -16.02
N GLU A 38 -22.47 -8.69 -16.92
CA GLU A 38 -22.65 -7.23 -16.91
C GLU A 38 -23.20 -6.75 -15.57
N GLN A 39 -22.51 -5.77 -14.99
CA GLN A 39 -22.86 -5.13 -13.72
C GLN A 39 -22.69 -3.63 -13.80
N GLU A 40 -23.57 -2.90 -13.14
CA GLU A 40 -23.37 -1.48 -12.89
C GLU A 40 -22.24 -1.26 -11.89
N VAL A 41 -21.36 -0.33 -12.22
CA VAL A 41 -20.23 0.05 -11.37
C VAL A 41 -20.03 1.56 -11.43
N ILE A 42 -19.39 2.09 -10.40
CA ILE A 42 -18.77 3.42 -10.44
C ILE A 42 -17.33 3.24 -10.89
N PHE A 43 -16.96 3.91 -11.98
CA PHE A 43 -15.64 3.85 -12.58
C PHE A 43 -14.95 5.22 -12.49
N ARG A 44 -13.67 5.26 -12.12
CA ARG A 44 -12.91 6.50 -12.01
C ARG A 44 -11.42 6.29 -12.23
N GLY A 45 -10.70 7.38 -12.36
CA GLY A 45 -9.25 7.39 -12.33
C GLY A 45 -8.69 7.07 -10.94
N ARG A 46 -7.39 6.77 -10.89
CA ARG A 46 -6.60 6.59 -9.66
C ARG A 46 -5.13 6.95 -9.87
N GLY A 47 -4.37 6.89 -8.78
CA GLY A 47 -2.94 7.20 -8.77
C GLY A 47 -2.66 8.70 -8.68
N ASN A 48 -1.43 9.05 -8.37
CA ASN A 48 -0.96 10.43 -8.28
C ASN A 48 -0.18 10.79 -9.55
N SER A 49 1.11 10.52 -9.60
CA SER A 49 1.93 10.76 -10.80
C SER A 49 1.45 9.96 -12.02
N THR A 50 0.99 8.73 -11.80
CA THR A 50 0.55 7.80 -12.87
C THR A 50 -0.73 8.25 -13.57
N TRP A 51 -1.59 9.06 -12.92
CA TRP A 51 -2.77 9.66 -13.57
C TRP A 51 -2.39 10.60 -14.73
N ASN A 52 -1.24 11.21 -14.68
CA ASN A 52 -0.76 12.12 -15.70
C ASN A 52 -0.03 11.41 -16.87
N MET A 53 0.07 10.08 -16.80
CA MET A 53 0.73 9.29 -17.85
C MET A 53 -0.23 8.96 -19.00
N LYS A 54 0.33 8.60 -20.17
CA LYS A 54 -0.47 8.26 -21.36
C LYS A 54 -1.39 7.07 -21.17
N LYS A 55 -0.96 6.06 -20.40
CA LYS A 55 -1.79 4.92 -20.03
C LYS A 55 -2.21 5.09 -18.57
N LYS A 56 -3.44 5.46 -18.36
CA LYS A 56 -3.99 5.82 -17.05
C LYS A 56 -4.42 4.60 -16.25
N PRO A 57 -4.16 4.55 -14.95
CA PRO A 57 -4.73 3.54 -14.06
C PRO A 57 -6.16 3.92 -13.66
N TYR A 58 -6.97 2.90 -13.34
CA TYR A 58 -8.39 3.05 -13.03
C TYR A 58 -8.77 2.33 -11.73
N ARG A 59 -9.95 2.65 -11.22
CA ARG A 59 -10.62 1.97 -10.13
C ARG A 59 -12.09 1.80 -10.50
N PHE A 60 -12.67 0.67 -10.10
CA PHE A 60 -14.11 0.49 -10.14
C PHE A 60 -14.67 0.03 -8.80
N LYS A 61 -15.90 0.43 -8.51
CA LYS A 61 -16.62 0.08 -7.28
C LYS A 61 -17.96 -0.49 -7.66
N MET A 62 -18.25 -1.70 -7.17
CA MET A 62 -19.52 -2.40 -7.32
C MET A 62 -20.44 -2.10 -6.14
N ASP A 63 -21.74 -2.20 -6.35
CA ASP A 63 -22.72 -2.02 -5.27
C ASP A 63 -22.57 -3.11 -4.18
N LYS A 64 -22.34 -4.36 -4.59
CA LYS A 64 -22.22 -5.50 -3.69
C LYS A 64 -20.80 -6.09 -3.70
N LYS A 65 -20.36 -6.61 -2.54
CA LYS A 65 -19.12 -7.40 -2.47
C LYS A 65 -19.20 -8.60 -3.42
N THR A 66 -18.37 -8.62 -4.45
CA THR A 66 -18.36 -9.65 -5.52
C THR A 66 -16.95 -10.23 -5.65
N ALA A 67 -16.86 -11.54 -5.85
CA ALA A 67 -15.59 -12.20 -6.18
C ALA A 67 -15.26 -11.93 -7.66
N VAL A 68 -14.01 -11.58 -7.94
CA VAL A 68 -13.53 -11.26 -9.29
C VAL A 68 -12.23 -12.01 -9.53
N CYS A 69 -12.16 -12.79 -10.60
CA CYS A 69 -10.96 -13.53 -11.00
C CYS A 69 -10.30 -14.33 -9.85
N GLY A 70 -11.10 -15.04 -9.07
CA GLY A 70 -10.62 -15.87 -7.95
C GLY A 70 -10.24 -15.09 -6.67
N MET A 71 -10.27 -13.77 -6.70
CA MET A 71 -10.01 -12.94 -5.52
C MET A 71 -11.19 -12.98 -4.54
N LYS A 72 -10.95 -12.64 -3.28
CA LYS A 72 -12.00 -12.53 -2.25
C LYS A 72 -13.06 -11.50 -2.67
N LYS A 73 -14.27 -11.67 -2.11
CA LYS A 73 -15.37 -10.73 -2.35
C LYS A 73 -15.04 -9.34 -1.83
N ALA A 74 -14.96 -8.37 -2.72
CA ALA A 74 -14.76 -6.96 -2.42
C ALA A 74 -15.72 -6.08 -3.25
N LYS A 75 -15.92 -4.84 -2.80
CA LYS A 75 -16.66 -3.84 -3.61
C LYS A 75 -15.75 -3.12 -4.59
N SER A 76 -14.48 -2.93 -4.26
CA SER A 76 -13.58 -2.06 -5.01
C SER A 76 -12.32 -2.79 -5.47
N PHE A 77 -11.99 -2.59 -6.74
CA PHE A 77 -10.80 -3.14 -7.38
C PHE A 77 -10.05 -2.06 -8.15
N ALA A 78 -8.76 -2.26 -8.31
CA ALA A 78 -7.88 -1.38 -9.06
C ALA A 78 -7.39 -2.05 -10.34
N LEU A 79 -7.30 -1.26 -11.40
CA LEU A 79 -6.68 -1.60 -12.68
C LEU A 79 -5.38 -0.79 -12.78
N ILE A 80 -4.27 -1.41 -12.42
CA ILE A 80 -2.95 -0.77 -12.45
C ILE A 80 -2.39 -0.83 -13.86
N ALA A 81 -2.01 0.33 -14.37
CA ALA A 81 -1.55 0.45 -15.76
C ALA A 81 -0.13 -0.07 -15.99
N ASN A 82 0.70 -0.10 -14.94
CA ASN A 82 2.14 -0.44 -14.99
C ASN A 82 2.87 0.32 -16.13
N TYR A 83 2.53 1.59 -16.35
CA TYR A 83 2.98 2.33 -17.54
C TYR A 83 4.49 2.53 -17.60
N ILE A 84 5.13 2.76 -16.46
CA ILE A 84 6.58 2.96 -16.37
C ILE A 84 7.36 1.65 -16.33
N ASP A 85 6.68 0.53 -16.11
CA ASP A 85 7.28 -0.80 -16.11
C ASP A 85 7.12 -1.47 -17.46
N CYS A 86 8.17 -1.46 -18.27
CA CYS A 86 8.16 -2.12 -19.59
C CYS A 86 7.97 -3.63 -19.50
N SER A 87 8.30 -4.27 -18.38
CA SER A 87 8.07 -5.69 -18.15
C SER A 87 6.63 -6.01 -17.77
N LEU A 88 5.89 -5.06 -17.20
CA LEU A 88 4.56 -5.21 -16.60
C LEU A 88 4.53 -6.20 -15.41
N MET A 89 5.68 -6.56 -14.84
CA MET A 89 5.85 -7.67 -13.89
C MET A 89 6.30 -7.22 -12.49
N ARG A 90 6.86 -6.03 -12.31
CA ARG A 90 7.45 -5.61 -11.03
C ARG A 90 6.48 -5.72 -9.87
N ASN A 91 5.30 -5.10 -10.00
CA ASN A 91 4.24 -5.22 -9.00
C ASN A 91 3.83 -6.68 -8.80
N THR A 92 3.66 -7.44 -9.90
CA THR A 92 3.26 -8.85 -9.84
C THR A 92 4.27 -9.69 -9.06
N VAL A 93 5.57 -9.55 -9.33
CA VAL A 93 6.62 -10.32 -8.65
C VAL A 93 6.71 -9.94 -7.18
N ALA A 94 6.66 -8.65 -6.85
CA ALA A 94 6.73 -8.22 -5.45
C ALA A 94 5.51 -8.68 -4.63
N LEU A 95 4.30 -8.58 -5.19
CA LEU A 95 3.08 -9.06 -4.52
C LEU A 95 3.06 -10.59 -4.42
N TRP A 96 3.55 -11.30 -5.45
CA TRP A 96 3.73 -12.75 -5.38
C TRP A 96 4.71 -13.14 -4.26
N LEU A 97 5.84 -12.42 -4.13
CA LEU A 97 6.81 -12.66 -3.06
C LEU A 97 6.20 -12.41 -1.68
N ALA A 98 5.38 -11.37 -1.52
CA ALA A 98 4.67 -11.13 -0.28
C ALA A 98 3.70 -12.27 0.08
N ASN A 99 2.97 -12.81 -0.92
CA ASN A 99 2.12 -13.99 -0.73
C ASN A 99 2.95 -15.25 -0.42
N TYR A 100 4.11 -15.43 -1.07
CA TYR A 100 5.03 -16.53 -0.80
C TYR A 100 5.58 -16.51 0.63
N LEU A 101 5.84 -15.32 1.18
CA LEU A 101 6.25 -15.12 2.58
C LEU A 101 5.06 -15.14 3.56
N GLU A 102 3.88 -15.52 3.08
CA GLU A 102 2.64 -15.59 3.88
C GLU A 102 2.31 -14.28 4.60
N MET A 103 2.67 -13.13 3.99
CA MET A 103 2.33 -11.84 4.57
C MET A 103 0.81 -11.66 4.58
N PRO A 104 0.22 -11.35 5.74
CA PRO A 104 -1.22 -11.09 5.81
C PRO A 104 -1.63 -9.99 4.83
N PHE A 105 -2.76 -10.20 4.17
CA PHE A 105 -3.40 -9.20 3.30
C PHE A 105 -2.55 -8.75 2.09
N ALA A 106 -1.56 -9.55 1.70
CA ALA A 106 -0.86 -9.30 0.45
C ALA A 106 -1.85 -9.37 -0.72
N ASN A 107 -1.86 -8.33 -1.55
CA ASN A 107 -2.75 -8.24 -2.69
C ASN A 107 -2.48 -9.35 -3.71
N HIS A 108 -3.53 -9.81 -4.37
CA HIS A 108 -3.42 -10.66 -5.55
C HIS A 108 -3.27 -9.79 -6.80
N CYS A 109 -2.75 -10.36 -7.86
CA CYS A 109 -2.66 -9.70 -9.15
C CYS A 109 -3.03 -10.65 -10.28
N VAL A 110 -3.94 -10.17 -11.12
CA VAL A 110 -4.39 -10.90 -12.30
C VAL A 110 -4.14 -10.03 -13.53
N PRO A 111 -3.38 -10.48 -14.54
CA PRO A 111 -3.21 -9.75 -15.77
C PRO A 111 -4.52 -9.75 -16.57
N VAL A 112 -5.01 -8.58 -16.92
CA VAL A 112 -6.26 -8.41 -17.68
C VAL A 112 -6.07 -7.49 -18.88
N LYS A 113 -6.77 -7.77 -19.97
CA LYS A 113 -6.86 -6.88 -21.13
C LYS A 113 -8.07 -5.99 -21.00
N VAL A 114 -7.86 -4.68 -20.96
CA VAL A 114 -8.92 -3.71 -20.75
C VAL A 114 -9.44 -3.16 -22.09
N TYR A 115 -10.75 -3.17 -22.22
CA TYR A 115 -11.47 -2.46 -23.28
C TYR A 115 -12.33 -1.38 -22.63
N PHE A 116 -12.13 -0.14 -23.04
CA PHE A 116 -12.83 1.04 -22.55
C PHE A 116 -13.67 1.61 -23.70
N ASN A 117 -15.00 1.64 -23.55
CA ASN A 117 -15.94 2.01 -24.60
C ASN A 117 -15.62 1.32 -25.95
N GLY A 118 -15.32 0.01 -25.90
CA GLY A 118 -14.96 -0.80 -27.07
C GLY A 118 -13.50 -0.66 -27.54
N ILE A 119 -12.74 0.30 -27.03
CA ILE A 119 -11.35 0.54 -27.44
C ILE A 119 -10.37 -0.24 -26.54
N CYS A 120 -9.50 -1.02 -27.14
CA CYS A 120 -8.47 -1.77 -26.41
C CYS A 120 -7.44 -0.81 -25.80
N LYS A 121 -7.29 -0.87 -24.47
CA LYS A 121 -6.30 -0.11 -23.70
C LYS A 121 -5.04 -0.92 -23.34
N GLY A 122 -4.99 -2.16 -23.79
CA GLY A 122 -3.87 -3.07 -23.52
C GLY A 122 -3.98 -3.80 -22.20
N GLN A 123 -2.85 -4.32 -21.72
CA GLN A 123 -2.77 -5.13 -20.50
C GLN A 123 -2.72 -4.24 -19.26
N TYR A 124 -3.47 -4.61 -18.25
CA TYR A 124 -3.48 -4.02 -16.91
C TYR A 124 -3.28 -5.14 -15.88
N MET A 125 -2.89 -4.77 -14.68
CA MET A 125 -2.94 -5.64 -13.52
C MET A 125 -4.21 -5.32 -12.74
N LEU A 126 -5.11 -6.29 -12.62
CA LEU A 126 -6.27 -6.24 -11.76
C LEU A 126 -5.86 -6.70 -10.36
N THR A 127 -6.24 -5.94 -9.34
CA THR A 127 -5.93 -6.23 -7.94
C THR A 127 -7.01 -5.66 -7.03
N GLU A 128 -7.05 -6.09 -5.78
CA GLU A 128 -7.91 -5.49 -4.75
C GLU A 128 -7.50 -4.04 -4.50
N LYS A 129 -8.47 -3.16 -4.22
CA LYS A 129 -8.14 -1.86 -3.61
C LYS A 129 -7.74 -2.10 -2.16
N THR A 130 -6.56 -1.65 -1.77
CA THR A 130 -6.14 -1.68 -0.35
C THR A 130 -7.09 -0.82 0.50
N GLY A 131 -7.58 -1.39 1.59
CA GLY A 131 -8.49 -0.76 2.55
C GLY A 131 -8.97 -1.80 3.55
N ILE A 132 -9.61 -1.38 4.65
CA ILE A 132 -10.12 -2.27 5.68
C ILE A 132 -11.34 -3.02 5.15
N GLY A 133 -11.39 -4.32 5.43
CA GLY A 133 -12.51 -5.20 5.11
C GLY A 133 -12.09 -6.55 4.56
N SER A 134 -13.02 -7.49 4.57
CA SER A 134 -12.78 -8.92 4.25
C SER A 134 -12.20 -9.20 2.85
N GLY A 135 -12.27 -8.24 1.95
CA GLY A 135 -11.70 -8.35 0.60
C GLY A 135 -10.29 -7.77 0.46
N SER A 136 -9.71 -7.20 1.51
CA SER A 136 -8.36 -6.62 1.51
C SER A 136 -7.74 -6.77 2.90
N VAL A 137 -7.59 -5.70 3.68
CA VAL A 137 -7.08 -5.75 5.06
C VAL A 137 -8.20 -6.20 5.99
N ASP A 138 -8.27 -7.50 6.28
CA ASP A 138 -9.36 -8.16 7.00
C ASP A 138 -9.17 -8.02 8.51
N ILE A 139 -9.33 -6.82 9.01
CA ILE A 139 -9.31 -6.45 10.44
C ILE A 139 -10.67 -5.88 10.84
N ASP A 140 -10.86 -5.60 12.12
CA ASP A 140 -12.11 -5.05 12.63
C ASP A 140 -12.48 -3.73 11.92
N GLU A 141 -13.60 -3.71 11.20
CA GLU A 141 -14.04 -2.55 10.40
C GLU A 141 -14.44 -1.35 11.29
N GLU A 142 -14.71 -1.54 12.59
CA GLU A 142 -15.12 -0.48 13.52
C GLU A 142 -13.96 0.00 14.41
N LYS A 143 -12.99 -0.88 14.71
CA LYS A 143 -11.92 -0.61 15.68
C LYS A 143 -10.54 -0.58 15.07
N GLY A 144 -10.37 -1.15 13.86
CA GLY A 144 -9.10 -1.22 13.18
C GLY A 144 -8.74 0.09 12.49
N MET A 145 -7.45 0.25 12.23
CA MET A 145 -6.92 1.42 11.53
C MET A 145 -5.82 1.02 10.56
N LEU A 146 -5.89 1.54 9.34
CA LEU A 146 -4.85 1.42 8.32
C LEU A 146 -4.19 2.79 8.15
N PHE A 147 -2.88 2.83 8.36
CA PHE A 147 -2.05 4.01 8.16
C PHE A 147 -1.22 3.90 6.90
N GLU A 148 -0.89 5.04 6.34
CA GLU A 148 0.08 5.17 5.28
C GLU A 148 1.10 6.26 5.63
N ILE A 149 2.39 5.91 5.52
CA ILE A 149 3.48 6.88 5.60
C ILE A 149 3.84 7.19 4.15
N ASP A 150 3.46 8.37 3.69
CA ASP A 150 3.64 8.78 2.28
C ASP A 150 3.86 10.28 2.15
N SER A 151 4.89 10.65 1.41
CA SER A 151 5.25 12.05 1.15
C SER A 151 4.25 12.81 0.27
N ASN A 152 3.28 12.16 -0.35
CA ASN A 152 2.18 12.84 -1.04
C ASN A 152 1.27 13.58 -0.06
N TYR A 153 1.09 13.04 1.13
CA TYR A 153 0.42 13.69 2.26
C TYR A 153 -0.96 14.27 1.88
N ASP A 154 -1.76 13.48 1.16
CA ASP A 154 -2.98 13.92 0.47
C ASP A 154 -4.30 13.42 1.10
N GLU A 155 -4.25 12.68 2.23
CA GLU A 155 -5.45 12.33 2.99
C GLU A 155 -5.89 13.46 3.93
N ASP A 156 -7.16 13.45 4.35
CA ASP A 156 -7.73 14.49 5.22
C ASP A 156 -7.17 14.39 6.64
N TYR A 157 -7.14 13.18 7.22
CA TYR A 157 -6.60 12.95 8.56
C TYR A 157 -5.13 12.53 8.48
N LYS A 158 -4.26 13.46 8.88
CA LYS A 158 -2.80 13.32 8.74
C LYS A 158 -2.05 14.10 9.79
N PHE A 159 -0.84 13.66 10.10
CA PHE A 159 0.09 14.37 10.95
C PHE A 159 1.53 14.09 10.54
N ALA A 160 2.41 15.00 10.85
CA ALA A 160 3.84 14.80 10.69
C ALA A 160 4.48 14.57 12.06
N TYR A 161 5.43 13.63 12.13
CA TYR A 161 6.14 13.29 13.35
C TYR A 161 7.64 13.48 13.16
N ASP A 162 8.24 14.29 14.04
CA ASP A 162 9.70 14.47 14.04
C ASP A 162 10.36 13.39 14.91
N LEU A 163 11.19 12.58 14.26
CA LEU A 163 11.84 11.41 14.85
C LEU A 163 12.94 11.76 15.87
N TYR A 164 13.49 12.97 15.86
CA TYR A 164 14.53 13.38 16.80
C TYR A 164 13.97 14.11 18.03
N SER A 165 12.98 14.96 17.82
CA SER A 165 12.32 15.63 18.94
C SER A 165 11.23 14.78 19.61
N HIS A 166 10.83 13.68 18.97
CA HIS A 166 9.74 12.79 19.41
C HIS A 166 8.41 13.52 19.58
N THR A 167 8.10 14.44 18.67
CA THR A 167 6.88 15.25 18.71
C THR A 167 6.19 15.33 17.36
N THR A 168 4.88 15.55 17.40
CA THR A 168 4.14 15.93 16.19
C THR A 168 4.48 17.37 15.79
N VAL A 169 4.64 17.60 14.48
CA VAL A 169 4.95 18.91 13.91
C VAL A 169 3.93 19.28 12.85
N GLN A 170 3.77 20.60 12.61
CA GLN A 170 2.70 21.10 11.72
C GLN A 170 2.94 20.82 10.23
N ASN A 171 4.18 20.68 9.81
CA ASN A 171 4.53 20.52 8.39
C ASN A 171 5.16 19.17 8.13
N GLY A 172 4.51 18.36 7.29
CA GLY A 172 5.04 17.11 6.74
C GLY A 172 6.17 17.32 5.71
N ASN A 173 6.93 18.40 5.82
CA ASN A 173 8.06 18.64 4.94
C ASN A 173 9.04 17.47 5.09
N ASN A 174 9.37 16.89 3.96
CA ASN A 174 10.22 15.71 3.77
C ASN A 174 11.68 16.05 4.13
N ASN A 175 11.93 16.45 5.38
CA ASN A 175 13.26 16.64 5.91
C ASN A 175 13.74 15.36 6.61
N GLN A 176 15.00 15.28 6.92
CA GLN A 176 15.72 14.10 7.45
C GLN A 176 15.09 13.48 8.71
N SER A 177 14.26 14.21 9.42
CA SER A 177 13.70 13.81 10.71
C SER A 177 12.20 13.56 10.70
N THR A 178 11.48 13.90 9.63
CA THR A 178 10.01 13.95 9.67
C THR A 178 9.38 12.80 8.91
N LEU A 179 8.42 12.12 9.54
CA LEU A 179 7.54 11.14 8.90
C LEU A 179 6.16 11.76 8.63
N PRO A 180 5.73 11.82 7.38
CA PRO A 180 4.35 12.16 7.01
C PRO A 180 3.45 10.94 7.18
N VAL A 181 2.57 10.96 8.17
CA VAL A 181 1.65 9.86 8.50
C VAL A 181 0.22 10.27 8.18
N MET A 182 -0.50 9.38 7.52
CA MET A 182 -1.91 9.56 7.17
C MET A 182 -2.74 8.38 7.63
N ILE A 183 -4.02 8.61 7.91
CA ILE A 183 -5.01 7.55 8.02
C ILE A 183 -5.55 7.26 6.62
N ALA A 184 -5.28 6.06 6.11
CA ALA A 184 -5.69 5.63 4.78
C ALA A 184 -7.07 4.98 4.76
N ASP A 185 -7.50 4.41 5.89
CA ASP A 185 -8.81 3.78 6.09
C ASP A 185 -8.99 3.45 7.58
N PRO A 186 -10.19 3.57 8.18
CA PRO A 186 -11.46 3.97 7.56
C PRO A 186 -11.61 5.50 7.44
N ASP A 187 -12.72 5.93 6.82
CA ASP A 187 -13.16 7.33 6.90
C ASP A 187 -13.66 7.61 8.33
N LEU A 188 -12.92 8.47 9.04
CA LEU A 188 -13.21 8.77 10.46
C LEU A 188 -14.55 9.50 10.63
N THR A 189 -15.03 10.22 9.63
CA THR A 189 -16.32 10.90 9.68
C THR A 189 -17.50 9.92 9.67
N GLU A 190 -17.29 8.72 9.11
CA GLU A 190 -18.29 7.65 9.10
C GLU A 190 -18.27 6.81 10.37
N ILE A 191 -17.08 6.54 10.94
CA ILE A 191 -16.92 5.59 12.06
C ILE A 191 -17.03 6.26 13.44
N ALA A 192 -16.41 7.42 13.64
CA ALA A 192 -16.34 8.06 14.96
C ALA A 192 -17.71 8.33 15.60
N PRO A 193 -18.77 8.73 14.87
CA PRO A 193 -20.09 8.97 15.47
C PRO A 193 -20.71 7.72 16.12
N ALA A 194 -20.46 6.52 15.57
CA ALA A 194 -20.94 5.26 16.16
C ALA A 194 -20.26 4.96 17.50
N LEU A 195 -19.06 5.51 17.73
CA LEU A 195 -18.31 5.41 18.99
C LEU A 195 -18.64 6.54 19.98
N GLY A 196 -19.51 7.47 19.61
CA GLY A 196 -19.86 8.65 20.42
C GLY A 196 -18.77 9.72 20.44
N LEU A 197 -17.89 9.74 19.44
CA LEU A 197 -16.78 10.66 19.28
C LEU A 197 -16.97 11.53 18.03
N THR A 198 -16.30 12.67 18.03
CA THR A 198 -16.05 13.41 16.80
C THR A 198 -14.90 12.74 16.03
N ALA A 199 -14.84 12.96 14.73
CA ALA A 199 -13.73 12.47 13.91
C ALA A 199 -12.38 12.99 14.40
N ASP A 200 -12.30 14.24 14.86
CA ASP A 200 -11.08 14.85 15.39
C ASP A 200 -10.64 14.20 16.72
N GLU A 201 -11.56 13.91 17.64
CA GLU A 201 -11.24 13.21 18.89
C GLU A 201 -10.74 11.78 18.63
N TYR A 202 -11.36 11.09 17.66
CA TYR A 202 -10.93 9.75 17.27
C TYR A 202 -9.58 9.78 16.56
N PHE A 203 -9.35 10.76 15.69
CA PHE A 203 -8.06 11.00 15.07
C PHE A 203 -6.97 11.28 16.11
N ASP A 204 -7.21 12.17 17.07
CA ASP A 204 -6.23 12.49 18.11
C ASP A 204 -5.86 11.26 18.95
N THR A 205 -6.81 10.39 19.22
CA THR A 205 -6.54 9.11 19.90
C THR A 205 -5.55 8.26 19.11
N TRP A 206 -5.81 8.03 17.83
CA TRP A 206 -4.96 7.23 16.99
C TRP A 206 -3.61 7.88 16.67
N LYS A 207 -3.59 9.21 16.50
CA LYS A 207 -2.36 9.97 16.35
C LYS A 207 -1.44 9.82 17.57
N ASN A 208 -1.99 9.87 18.78
CA ASN A 208 -1.23 9.70 20.00
C ASN A 208 -0.69 8.27 20.14
N ASP A 209 -1.50 7.26 19.84
CA ASP A 209 -1.10 5.85 19.86
C ASP A 209 0.00 5.57 18.84
N PHE A 210 -0.13 6.05 17.61
CA PHE A 210 0.90 5.90 16.58
C PHE A 210 2.19 6.63 16.95
N SER A 211 2.09 7.83 17.52
CA SER A 211 3.24 8.60 17.99
C SER A 211 3.98 7.91 19.14
N ALA A 212 3.26 7.21 20.02
CA ALA A 212 3.87 6.39 21.09
C ALA A 212 4.69 5.23 20.50
N MET A 213 4.18 4.56 19.47
CA MET A 213 4.91 3.52 18.75
C MET A 213 6.19 4.10 18.10
N LEU A 214 6.09 5.24 17.39
CA LEU A 214 7.26 5.89 16.81
C LEU A 214 8.30 6.26 17.86
N THR A 215 7.86 6.84 19.00
CA THR A 215 8.73 7.16 20.13
C THR A 215 9.45 5.90 20.64
N ALA A 216 8.72 4.80 20.82
CA ALA A 216 9.29 3.54 21.30
C ALA A 216 10.35 3.01 20.32
N VAL A 217 10.10 3.04 19.01
CA VAL A 217 11.07 2.61 17.99
C VAL A 217 12.35 3.46 18.06
N MET A 218 12.22 4.76 18.27
CA MET A 218 13.35 5.69 18.29
C MET A 218 14.14 5.68 19.58
N THR A 219 13.52 5.35 20.72
CA THR A 219 14.15 5.49 22.06
C THR A 219 14.50 4.17 22.73
N THR A 220 13.88 3.06 22.31
CA THR A 220 14.19 1.75 22.88
C THR A 220 15.63 1.35 22.57
N PRO A 221 16.44 0.95 23.57
CA PRO A 221 17.78 0.43 23.32
C PRO A 221 17.79 -0.74 22.34
N SER A 222 18.88 -0.95 21.62
CA SER A 222 18.99 -2.02 20.60
C SER A 222 18.65 -3.42 21.13
N THR A 223 18.90 -3.68 22.42
CA THR A 223 18.58 -4.92 23.13
C THR A 223 17.18 -4.93 23.76
N GLY A 224 16.45 -3.82 23.70
CA GLY A 224 15.12 -3.71 24.28
C GLY A 224 14.04 -4.31 23.38
N SER A 225 12.92 -4.69 23.99
CA SER A 225 11.79 -5.27 23.24
C SER A 225 10.88 -4.18 22.68
N LEU A 226 10.45 -4.37 21.44
CA LEU A 226 9.43 -3.54 20.75
C LEU A 226 8.09 -4.25 20.60
N LYS A 227 7.93 -5.48 21.15
CA LYS A 227 6.75 -6.34 20.94
C LYS A 227 5.45 -5.77 21.48
N GLU A 228 5.52 -4.84 22.42
CA GLU A 228 4.33 -4.15 22.94
C GLU A 228 3.76 -3.14 21.94
N TYR A 229 4.55 -2.75 20.95
CA TYR A 229 4.19 -1.73 19.96
C TYR A 229 4.04 -2.28 18.54
N ILE A 230 4.91 -3.22 18.16
CA ILE A 230 4.98 -3.73 16.78
C ILE A 230 5.07 -5.25 16.74
N ASP A 231 4.51 -5.83 15.69
CA ASP A 231 4.72 -7.23 15.32
C ASP A 231 6.06 -7.38 14.59
N ILE A 232 7.05 -7.96 15.26
CA ILE A 232 8.43 -8.09 14.76
C ILE A 232 8.48 -8.92 13.47
N GLU A 233 7.64 -9.95 13.36
CA GLU A 233 7.62 -10.81 12.17
C GLU A 233 7.10 -10.06 10.95
N SER A 234 6.05 -9.27 11.10
CA SER A 234 5.50 -8.44 10.02
C SER A 234 6.54 -7.42 9.53
N VAL A 235 7.29 -6.79 10.44
CA VAL A 235 8.40 -5.88 10.11
C VAL A 235 9.44 -6.58 9.25
N VAL A 236 9.86 -7.77 9.67
CA VAL A 236 10.91 -8.53 8.98
C VAL A 236 10.45 -8.97 7.60
N ASN A 237 9.25 -9.53 7.46
CA ASN A 237 8.69 -9.94 6.17
C ASN A 237 8.56 -8.74 5.22
N PHE A 238 8.06 -7.60 5.73
CA PHE A 238 7.97 -6.36 4.97
C PHE A 238 9.35 -5.92 4.43
N PHE A 239 10.39 -5.98 5.27
CA PHE A 239 11.74 -5.62 4.84
C PHE A 239 12.34 -6.63 3.87
N ILE A 240 12.06 -7.93 3.99
CA ILE A 240 12.53 -8.94 3.04
C ILE A 240 11.96 -8.66 1.64
N VAL A 241 10.65 -8.44 1.51
CA VAL A 241 10.02 -8.12 0.22
C VAL A 241 10.65 -6.88 -0.41
N ASN A 242 10.79 -5.80 0.37
CA ASN A 242 11.34 -4.55 -0.13
C ASN A 242 12.83 -4.64 -0.47
N SER A 243 13.60 -5.43 0.28
CA SER A 243 15.03 -5.66 0.00
C SER A 243 15.23 -6.48 -1.26
N LEU A 244 14.50 -7.59 -1.42
CA LEU A 244 14.59 -8.45 -2.60
C LEU A 244 14.15 -7.74 -3.88
N SER A 245 13.15 -6.88 -3.76
CA SER A 245 12.70 -6.05 -4.88
C SER A 245 13.54 -4.79 -5.11
N SER A 246 14.53 -4.52 -4.25
CA SER A 246 15.30 -3.26 -4.27
C SER A 246 14.39 -2.02 -4.32
N ASN A 247 13.34 -2.02 -3.49
CA ASN A 247 12.39 -0.92 -3.44
C ASN A 247 12.94 0.24 -2.60
N HIS A 248 13.45 1.26 -3.29
CA HIS A 248 14.04 2.44 -2.66
C HIS A 248 13.00 3.52 -2.28
N GLU A 249 11.76 3.43 -2.75
CA GLU A 249 10.73 4.42 -2.45
C GLU A 249 10.39 4.52 -0.96
N MET A 250 10.55 3.42 -0.21
CA MET A 250 10.36 3.43 1.25
C MET A 250 11.21 4.48 1.99
N ARG A 251 12.34 4.87 1.42
CA ARG A 251 13.22 5.87 2.03
C ARG A 251 12.62 7.26 2.04
N HIS A 252 11.78 7.59 1.04
CA HIS A 252 11.25 8.94 0.83
C HIS A 252 10.01 9.35 1.61
N PRO A 253 9.44 8.63 2.54
CA PRO A 253 8.79 7.35 2.38
C PRO A 253 7.57 7.46 1.45
N LYS A 254 7.29 6.39 0.72
CA LYS A 254 6.11 6.27 -0.14
C LYS A 254 5.48 4.90 0.02
N SER A 255 4.15 4.89 0.03
CA SER A 255 3.33 3.67 0.07
C SER A 255 3.71 2.69 1.19
N PHE A 256 4.20 3.23 2.30
CA PHE A 256 4.62 2.46 3.45
C PHE A 256 3.41 2.30 4.39
N LYS A 257 2.78 1.12 4.35
CA LYS A 257 1.54 0.88 5.09
C LYS A 257 1.77 0.13 6.39
N LEU A 258 0.97 0.48 7.40
CA LEU A 258 0.87 -0.21 8.68
C LEU A 258 -0.61 -0.31 9.05
N TYR A 259 -0.95 -1.39 9.75
CA TYR A 259 -2.31 -1.54 10.29
C TYR A 259 -2.29 -2.04 11.72
N LYS A 260 -3.39 -1.83 12.42
CA LYS A 260 -3.61 -2.27 13.79
C LYS A 260 -5.08 -2.63 13.96
N ASP A 261 -5.36 -3.81 14.53
CA ASP A 261 -6.72 -4.34 14.66
C ASP A 261 -7.59 -3.53 15.64
N SER A 262 -6.98 -2.98 16.67
CA SER A 262 -7.61 -2.13 17.69
C SER A 262 -6.53 -1.41 18.50
N LEU A 263 -6.92 -0.46 19.34
CA LEU A 263 -6.00 0.25 20.23
C LEU A 263 -5.21 -0.67 21.17
N ASP A 264 -5.80 -1.83 21.55
CA ASP A 264 -5.15 -2.82 22.40
C ASP A 264 -4.18 -3.75 21.63
N GLY A 265 -4.16 -3.70 20.31
CA GLY A 265 -3.28 -4.51 19.46
C GLY A 265 -1.87 -3.94 19.32
N VAL A 266 -1.12 -4.50 18.38
CA VAL A 266 0.20 -4.01 17.97
C VAL A 266 0.18 -3.64 16.49
N TYR A 267 1.06 -2.72 16.09
CA TYR A 267 1.21 -2.34 14.69
C TYR A 267 1.84 -3.47 13.88
N LYS A 268 1.22 -3.77 12.75
CA LYS A 268 1.71 -4.73 11.76
C LYS A 268 2.06 -3.99 10.47
N PHE A 269 3.17 -4.38 9.84
CA PHE A 269 3.69 -3.77 8.64
C PHE A 269 3.12 -4.44 7.40
N GLY A 270 2.56 -3.66 6.51
CA GLY A 270 1.87 -4.10 5.31
C GLY A 270 0.46 -3.50 5.18
N PRO A 271 -0.28 -3.95 4.14
CA PRO A 271 0.20 -4.73 3.00
C PRO A 271 1.23 -3.95 2.17
N VAL A 272 2.11 -4.68 1.50
CA VAL A 272 3.08 -4.06 0.58
C VAL A 272 2.36 -3.55 -0.67
N TRP A 273 2.84 -2.43 -1.22
CA TRP A 273 2.20 -1.74 -2.33
C TRP A 273 3.20 -0.91 -3.13
N ASP A 274 2.92 -0.70 -4.42
CA ASP A 274 3.59 0.22 -5.33
C ASP A 274 5.09 -0.08 -5.55
N PHE A 275 5.34 -1.03 -6.45
CA PHE A 275 6.69 -1.46 -6.82
C PHE A 275 7.10 -1.00 -8.23
N ASP A 276 6.45 0.02 -8.76
CA ASP A 276 6.73 0.52 -10.12
C ASP A 276 8.19 0.97 -10.27
N TRP A 277 8.80 1.48 -9.20
CA TRP A 277 10.20 1.93 -9.13
C TRP A 277 11.17 0.90 -8.56
N ALA A 278 10.70 -0.30 -8.25
CA ALA A 278 11.52 -1.39 -7.70
C ALA A 278 12.35 -2.11 -8.79
N PHE A 279 13.12 -3.12 -8.37
CA PHE A 279 13.95 -3.96 -9.24
C PHE A 279 14.94 -3.14 -10.09
N THR A 280 15.62 -2.20 -9.42
CA THR A 280 16.66 -1.36 -10.05
C THR A 280 16.20 -0.52 -11.23
N PHE A 281 14.95 -0.08 -11.21
CA PHE A 281 14.49 0.89 -12.17
C PHE A 281 15.27 2.20 -11.97
N ASP A 282 16.21 2.47 -12.86
CA ASP A 282 17.20 3.55 -12.74
C ASP A 282 16.69 4.93 -13.20
N GLY A 283 15.41 5.05 -13.48
CA GLY A 283 14.86 6.27 -14.09
C GLY A 283 15.04 7.54 -13.27
N ARG A 284 15.30 7.43 -11.97
CA ARG A 284 15.50 8.58 -11.09
C ARG A 284 16.72 8.52 -10.20
N GLU A 285 17.06 7.36 -9.68
CA GLU A 285 17.94 7.27 -8.52
C GLU A 285 19.27 6.59 -8.80
N GLY A 286 19.47 6.06 -10.02
CA GLY A 286 20.73 5.46 -10.44
C GLY A 286 21.28 4.41 -9.46
N ALA A 287 20.40 3.82 -8.65
CA ALA A 287 20.82 2.86 -7.63
C ALA A 287 21.25 1.57 -8.29
N PRO A 288 22.50 1.14 -8.12
CA PRO A 288 22.94 -0.17 -8.61
C PRO A 288 22.09 -1.29 -8.00
N ALA A 289 21.95 -2.40 -8.73
CA ALA A 289 21.21 -3.58 -8.29
C ALA A 289 21.60 -4.12 -6.90
N ASN A 290 22.79 -3.79 -6.44
CA ASN A 290 23.34 -4.22 -5.16
C ASN A 290 23.39 -3.11 -4.09
N THR A 291 22.72 -1.97 -4.32
CA THR A 291 22.63 -0.93 -3.30
C THR A 291 21.76 -1.42 -2.16
N PRO A 292 22.28 -1.48 -0.92
CA PRO A 292 21.46 -1.85 0.22
C PRO A 292 20.26 -0.92 0.37
N MET A 293 19.10 -1.46 0.76
CA MET A 293 17.91 -0.66 1.07
C MET A 293 18.21 0.43 2.12
N VAL A 294 19.17 0.16 3.00
CA VAL A 294 19.69 1.09 4.00
C VAL A 294 21.17 1.29 3.74
N ASP A 295 21.51 2.33 3.02
CA ASP A 295 22.89 2.82 2.90
C ASP A 295 23.14 3.99 3.87
N ASN A 296 24.37 4.48 3.97
CA ASN A 296 24.71 5.56 4.90
C ASN A 296 24.41 6.97 4.35
N ASN A 297 23.78 7.07 3.20
CA ASN A 297 23.60 8.34 2.47
C ASN A 297 22.13 8.81 2.42
N GLY A 298 21.24 8.22 3.21
CA GLY A 298 19.83 8.57 3.21
C GLY A 298 19.52 9.78 4.12
N ASP A 299 18.78 10.73 3.58
CA ASP A 299 18.50 12.03 4.20
C ASP A 299 17.01 12.27 4.50
N CYS A 300 16.18 11.23 4.61
CA CYS A 300 14.76 11.40 4.83
C CYS A 300 14.24 10.59 6.03
N GLY A 301 13.09 11.00 6.55
CA GLY A 301 12.49 10.41 7.73
C GLY A 301 12.22 8.91 7.59
N GLY A 302 11.83 8.45 6.41
CA GLY A 302 11.64 7.02 6.14
C GLY A 302 12.91 6.22 6.35
N TYR A 303 14.05 6.71 5.85
CA TYR A 303 15.35 6.10 6.06
C TYR A 303 15.73 6.05 7.55
N THR A 304 15.54 7.15 8.28
CA THR A 304 15.82 7.23 9.71
C THR A 304 14.99 6.22 10.50
N PHE A 305 13.71 6.09 10.16
CA PHE A 305 12.79 5.13 10.79
C PHE A 305 13.20 3.67 10.51
N ILE A 306 13.48 3.33 9.24
CA ILE A 306 13.94 1.99 8.84
C ILE A 306 15.25 1.64 9.57
N LYS A 307 16.19 2.58 9.64
CA LYS A 307 17.46 2.39 10.33
C LYS A 307 17.28 2.14 11.83
N ALA A 308 16.36 2.85 12.48
CA ALA A 308 16.03 2.63 13.88
C ALA A 308 15.47 1.21 14.10
N LEU A 309 14.53 0.75 13.29
CA LEU A 309 14.00 -0.60 13.34
C LEU A 309 15.09 -1.66 13.16
N LEU A 310 15.95 -1.53 12.15
CA LEU A 310 17.03 -2.48 11.86
C LEU A 310 18.19 -2.41 12.88
N SER A 311 18.27 -1.37 13.70
CA SER A 311 19.22 -1.33 14.82
C SER A 311 18.81 -2.20 16.00
N ASN A 312 17.52 -2.55 16.11
CA ASN A 312 17.02 -3.46 17.14
C ASN A 312 17.53 -4.89 16.90
N GLU A 313 18.11 -5.53 17.93
CA GLU A 313 18.74 -6.84 17.81
C GLU A 313 17.76 -7.96 17.50
N GLU A 314 16.54 -7.90 18.02
CA GLU A 314 15.52 -8.91 17.75
C GLU A 314 15.07 -8.87 16.29
N ILE A 315 14.78 -7.68 15.76
CA ILE A 315 14.46 -7.49 14.35
C ILE A 315 15.58 -7.96 13.45
N ARG A 316 16.81 -7.52 13.73
CA ARG A 316 17.99 -7.89 12.93
C ARG A 316 18.26 -9.38 12.95
N THR A 317 18.17 -10.02 14.12
CA THR A 317 18.39 -11.46 14.28
C THR A 317 17.34 -12.26 13.49
N LEU A 318 16.06 -11.91 13.63
CA LEU A 318 15.01 -12.58 12.88
C LEU A 318 15.12 -12.35 11.36
N TYR A 319 15.49 -11.13 10.95
CA TYR A 319 15.76 -10.82 9.55
C TYR A 319 16.87 -11.72 8.98
N GLN A 320 18.01 -11.85 9.68
CA GLN A 320 19.11 -12.70 9.25
C GLN A 320 18.71 -14.19 9.19
N GLN A 321 17.94 -14.67 10.16
CA GLN A 321 17.44 -16.04 10.17
C GLN A 321 16.54 -16.33 8.98
N LYS A 322 15.53 -15.49 8.73
CA LYS A 322 14.62 -15.65 7.60
C LYS A 322 15.32 -15.49 6.26
N TRP A 323 16.22 -14.52 6.15
CA TRP A 323 17.04 -14.34 4.96
C TRP A 323 17.91 -15.57 4.64
N ASN A 324 18.60 -16.12 5.65
CA ASN A 324 19.44 -17.31 5.48
C ASN A 324 18.61 -18.54 5.12
N ALA A 325 17.43 -18.70 5.71
CA ALA A 325 16.51 -19.78 5.35
C ALA A 325 16.06 -19.63 3.89
N PHE A 326 15.63 -18.45 3.47
CA PHE A 326 15.23 -18.15 2.11
C PHE A 326 16.35 -18.46 1.10
N VAL A 327 17.59 -18.07 1.38
CA VAL A 327 18.76 -18.35 0.51
C VAL A 327 19.09 -19.83 0.48
N LYS A 328 18.95 -20.56 1.60
CA LYS A 328 19.27 -21.97 1.72
C LYS A 328 18.27 -22.88 1.02
N ASP A 329 16.99 -22.55 1.12
CA ASP A 329 15.90 -23.34 0.53
C ASP A 329 15.81 -23.16 -1.00
N GLY A 330 16.66 -22.31 -1.55
CA GLY A 330 16.67 -21.93 -2.96
C GLY A 330 15.66 -20.81 -3.22
N TYR A 331 16.06 -19.91 -4.11
CA TYR A 331 15.10 -18.96 -4.64
C TYR A 331 14.03 -19.74 -5.41
N PRO A 332 12.75 -19.38 -5.32
CA PRO A 332 11.76 -19.93 -6.22
C PRO A 332 12.19 -19.61 -7.66
N GLU A 333 12.38 -20.68 -8.45
CA GLU A 333 12.79 -20.61 -9.86
C GLU A 333 11.76 -19.92 -10.75
#